data_2234cb270c6ded1769cbf34e95c41d5f
#
_entry.id   2234cb270c6ded1769cbf34e95c41d5f
#
_cell.length_a   1.000
_cell.length_b   1.000
_cell.length_c   1.000
_cell.angle_alpha   90.00
_cell.angle_beta   90.00
_cell.angle_gamma   90.00
#
_symmetry.space_group_name_H-M   'P 1'
#
loop_
_entity.id
_entity.type
_entity.pdbx_description
1 polymer ?
#
loop_
_entity_poly.entity_id
_entity_poly.type
_entity_poly.pdbx_seq_one_letter_code
_entity_poly.pdbx_strand_id
1 'polypeptide(L)'
;QDRHADRRPFLLARNRIKAAIRAWFEAEGFTEVEPACLQVSPGNEAHLHALATEIAGPGPAPTRRYLHTSPEFAMKKLLAAGEEKIFAFTPCFRNREHGPLHATEF
;
A
#
# COMPACT_ATOMS: atom_id res chain seq x y z
N GLN A 1 -18.62 18.14 -19.49
CA GLN A 1 -18.70 16.88 -18.77
C GLN A 1 -17.88 16.91 -17.49
N ASP A 2 -18.53 16.70 -16.38
CA ASP A 2 -17.85 16.82 -15.10
C ASP A 2 -17.82 15.49 -14.35
N ARG A 3 -16.81 14.70 -14.64
CA ARG A 3 -16.59 13.41 -13.97
C ARG A 3 -16.37 13.56 -12.47
N HIS A 4 -15.78 14.66 -12.06
CA HIS A 4 -15.55 14.91 -10.64
C HIS A 4 -16.86 15.09 -9.89
N ALA A 5 -17.79 15.84 -10.44
CA ALA A 5 -19.11 16.02 -9.83
C ALA A 5 -19.84 14.69 -9.69
N ASP A 6 -19.76 13.84 -10.72
CA ASP A 6 -20.38 12.51 -10.71
C ASP A 6 -19.77 11.59 -9.66
N ARG A 7 -18.48 11.72 -9.39
CA ARG A 7 -17.74 10.89 -8.44
C ARG A 7 -17.73 11.40 -7.02
N ARG A 8 -18.05 12.67 -6.83
CA ARG A 8 -17.94 13.29 -5.51
C ARG A 8 -18.73 12.58 -4.41
N PRO A 9 -19.98 12.11 -4.64
CA PRO A 9 -20.70 11.37 -3.59
C PRO A 9 -19.96 10.09 -3.16
N PHE A 10 -19.32 9.40 -4.10
CA PHE A 10 -18.54 8.20 -3.80
C PHE A 10 -17.26 8.53 -3.04
N LEU A 11 -16.62 9.62 -3.39
CA LEU A 11 -15.44 10.11 -2.66
C LEU A 11 -15.79 10.41 -1.21
N LEU A 12 -16.89 11.10 -0.97
CA LEU A 12 -17.33 11.41 0.38
C LEU A 12 -17.73 10.16 1.16
N ALA A 13 -18.41 9.21 0.49
CA ALA A 13 -18.78 7.93 1.10
C ALA A 13 -17.53 7.12 1.46
N ARG A 14 -16.54 7.09 0.59
CA ARG A 14 -15.27 6.40 0.84
C ARG A 14 -14.56 6.99 2.06
N ASN A 15 -14.55 8.33 2.17
CA ASN A 15 -13.94 8.99 3.32
C ASN A 15 -14.64 8.62 4.63
N ARG A 16 -15.97 8.54 4.62
CA ARG A 16 -16.72 8.14 5.81
C ARG A 16 -16.46 6.70 6.20
N ILE A 17 -16.40 5.81 5.21
CA ILE A 17 -16.09 4.39 5.45
C ILE A 17 -14.71 4.25 6.04
N LYS A 18 -13.73 4.92 5.46
CA LYS A 18 -12.35 4.86 5.94
C LYS A 18 -12.22 5.40 7.37
N ALA A 19 -12.90 6.50 7.65
CA ALA A 19 -12.91 7.08 8.99
C ALA A 19 -13.55 6.12 10.01
N ALA A 20 -14.65 5.44 9.63
CA ALA A 20 -15.32 4.49 10.51
C ALA A 20 -14.44 3.27 10.78
N ILE A 21 -13.76 2.75 9.77
CA ILE A 21 -12.82 1.62 9.94
C ILE A 21 -11.69 2.02 10.87
N ARG A 22 -11.10 3.19 10.64
CA ARG A 22 -10.02 3.71 11.50
C ARG A 22 -10.46 3.83 12.94
N ALA A 23 -11.62 4.42 13.17
CA ALA A 23 -12.15 4.59 14.51
C ALA A 23 -12.37 3.25 15.22
N TRP A 24 -12.87 2.26 14.49
CA TRP A 24 -13.09 0.93 15.04
C TRP A 24 -11.77 0.28 15.46
N PHE A 25 -10.76 0.29 14.61
CA PHE A 25 -9.47 -0.28 14.93
C PHE A 25 -8.82 0.42 16.13
N GLU A 26 -8.86 1.75 16.14
CA GLU A 26 -8.28 2.52 17.24
C GLU A 26 -9.00 2.24 18.56
N ALA A 27 -10.32 2.10 18.53
CA ALA A 27 -11.09 1.74 19.72
C ALA A 27 -10.74 0.34 20.25
N GLU A 28 -10.32 -0.57 19.37
CA GLU A 28 -9.89 -1.92 19.73
C GLU A 28 -8.40 -1.99 20.11
N GLY A 29 -7.74 -0.86 20.23
CA GLY A 29 -6.35 -0.79 20.66
C GLY A 29 -5.31 -1.00 19.55
N PHE A 30 -5.72 -0.92 18.29
CA PHE A 30 -4.80 -1.00 17.17
C PHE A 30 -4.15 0.35 16.89
N THR A 31 -2.91 0.31 16.42
CA THR A 31 -2.15 1.48 16.01
C THR A 31 -2.06 1.54 14.50
N GLU A 32 -2.41 2.68 13.93
CA GLU A 32 -2.26 2.88 12.50
C GLU A 32 -0.80 3.10 12.14
N VAL A 33 -0.33 2.38 11.12
CA VAL A 33 1.04 2.51 10.62
C VAL A 33 1.02 2.80 9.12
N GLU A 34 2.10 3.37 8.63
CA GLU A 34 2.30 3.63 7.20
C GLU A 34 3.51 2.86 6.72
N PRO A 35 3.32 1.62 6.25
CA PRO A 35 4.46 0.84 5.74
C PRO A 35 5.00 1.46 4.46
N ALA A 36 6.31 1.44 4.31
CA ALA A 36 6.94 1.96 3.12
C ALA A 36 6.57 1.11 1.91
N CYS A 37 6.08 1.77 0.86
CA CYS A 37 5.71 1.09 -0.39
C CYS A 37 6.93 0.62 -1.17
N LEU A 38 8.05 1.33 -1.04
CA LEU A 38 9.26 1.07 -1.78
C LEU A 38 10.16 0.15 -0.96
N GLN A 39 10.41 -1.05 -1.47
CA GLN A 39 11.06 -2.12 -0.74
C GLN A 39 12.29 -2.66 -1.48
N VAL A 40 13.23 -3.24 -0.74
CA VAL A 40 14.40 -3.91 -1.33
C VAL A 40 14.01 -5.19 -2.04
N SER A 41 12.92 -5.81 -1.63
CA SER A 41 12.39 -7.04 -2.22
C SER A 41 10.86 -6.96 -2.29
N PRO A 42 10.26 -7.51 -3.35
CA PRO A 42 8.79 -7.49 -3.49
C PRO A 42 8.07 -8.49 -2.59
N GLY A 43 8.80 -9.39 -1.90
CA GLY A 43 8.24 -10.49 -1.15
C GLY A 43 8.38 -11.81 -1.93
N ASN A 44 8.16 -12.93 -1.26
CA ASN A 44 8.52 -14.24 -1.81
C ASN A 44 7.72 -14.62 -3.07
N GLU A 45 6.40 -14.51 -3.01
CA GLU A 45 5.55 -14.99 -4.10
C GLU A 45 5.16 -13.89 -5.08
N ALA A 46 5.41 -12.65 -4.73
CA ALA A 46 5.01 -11.51 -5.52
C ALA A 46 6.06 -11.08 -6.55
N HIS A 47 7.17 -11.77 -6.61
CA HIS A 47 8.34 -11.36 -7.40
C HIS A 47 8.02 -11.15 -8.88
N LEU A 48 7.24 -12.05 -9.47
CA LEU A 48 6.88 -12.00 -10.88
C LEU A 48 5.89 -10.90 -11.22
N HIS A 49 5.18 -10.37 -10.22
CA HIS A 49 4.14 -9.38 -10.42
C HIS A 49 4.50 -8.00 -9.87
N ALA A 50 5.70 -7.85 -9.34
CA ALA A 50 6.12 -6.59 -8.74
C ALA A 50 6.56 -5.59 -9.79
N LEU A 51 6.29 -4.32 -9.53
CA LEU A 51 6.85 -3.22 -10.30
C LEU A 51 8.23 -2.90 -9.73
N ALA A 52 9.23 -2.90 -10.60
CA ALA A 52 10.59 -2.55 -10.23
C ALA A 52 10.89 -1.11 -10.61
N THR A 53 11.76 -0.48 -9.84
CA THR A 53 12.26 0.86 -10.15
C THR A 53 13.72 0.98 -9.76
N GLU A 54 14.36 2.05 -10.19
CA GLU A 54 15.74 2.34 -9.86
C GLU A 54 15.83 3.72 -9.23
N ILE A 55 16.64 3.81 -8.19
CA ILE A 55 16.86 5.06 -7.47
C ILE A 55 18.27 5.52 -7.78
N ALA A 56 18.40 6.71 -8.38
CA ALA A 56 19.68 7.34 -8.56
C ALA A 56 20.23 7.77 -7.21
N GLY A 57 21.47 7.45 -6.95
CA GLY A 57 22.13 7.78 -5.71
C GLY A 57 23.53 8.33 -5.94
N PRO A 58 24.28 8.60 -4.88
CA PRO A 58 25.65 9.12 -5.01
C PRO A 58 26.63 8.12 -5.59
N GLY A 59 26.26 6.85 -5.68
CA GLY A 59 27.13 5.82 -6.22
C GLY A 59 27.12 5.75 -7.74
N PRO A 60 28.01 4.95 -8.34
CA PRO A 60 28.13 4.84 -9.79
C PRO A 60 26.97 4.06 -10.45
N ALA A 61 26.22 3.29 -9.69
CA ALA A 61 25.13 2.50 -10.21
C ALA A 61 23.83 2.82 -9.44
N PRO A 62 22.67 2.82 -10.12
CA PRO A 62 21.40 3.01 -9.44
C PRO A 62 21.09 1.82 -8.54
N THR A 63 20.29 2.07 -7.51
CA THR A 63 19.83 1.04 -6.59
C THR A 63 18.45 0.56 -7.03
N ARG A 64 18.29 -0.74 -7.18
CA ARG A 64 17.02 -1.33 -7.57
C ARG A 64 16.10 -1.47 -6.37
N ARG A 65 14.83 -1.09 -6.55
CA ARG A 65 13.78 -1.21 -5.54
C ARG A 65 12.51 -1.71 -6.19
N TYR A 66 11.57 -2.14 -5.36
CA TYR A 66 10.29 -2.67 -5.81
C TYR A 66 9.15 -1.99 -5.07
N LEU A 67 8.07 -1.71 -5.77
CA LEU A 67 6.83 -1.28 -5.15
C LEU A 67 6.13 -2.52 -4.58
N HIS A 68 5.71 -2.47 -3.33
CA HIS A 68 5.16 -3.65 -2.67
C HIS A 68 3.84 -4.07 -3.30
N THR A 69 3.63 -5.38 -3.39
CA THR A 69 2.37 -5.95 -3.86
C THR A 69 1.34 -6.06 -2.73
N SER A 70 1.83 -6.03 -1.50
CA SER A 70 1.03 -5.90 -0.28
C SER A 70 1.93 -5.37 0.82
N PRO A 71 1.36 -4.80 1.90
CA PRO A 71 2.17 -4.31 3.02
C PRO A 71 2.59 -5.41 4.00
N GLU A 72 2.28 -6.66 3.70
CA GLU A 72 2.47 -7.77 4.64
C GLU A 72 3.90 -7.85 5.17
N PHE A 73 4.88 -7.75 4.30
CA PHE A 73 6.30 -7.89 4.70
C PHE A 73 6.73 -6.79 5.66
N ALA A 74 6.41 -5.54 5.33
CA ALA A 74 6.75 -4.40 6.17
C ALA A 74 6.02 -4.46 7.51
N MET A 75 4.75 -4.89 7.51
CA MET A 75 3.98 -5.00 8.74
C MET A 75 4.48 -6.13 9.62
N LYS A 76 4.92 -7.25 9.04
CA LYS A 76 5.55 -8.33 9.81
C LYS A 76 6.83 -7.86 10.50
N LYS A 77 7.60 -6.99 9.86
CA LYS A 77 8.79 -6.41 10.49
C LYS A 77 8.43 -5.56 11.71
N LEU A 78 7.35 -4.80 11.63
CA LEU A 78 6.88 -4.00 12.77
C LEU A 78 6.43 -4.90 13.93
N LEU A 79 5.73 -5.98 13.63
CA LEU A 79 5.33 -6.95 14.65
C LEU A 79 6.57 -7.60 15.29
N ALA A 80 7.57 -7.95 14.49
CA ALA A 80 8.83 -8.50 15.00
C ALA A 80 9.60 -7.50 15.86
N ALA A 81 9.43 -6.20 15.60
CA ALA A 81 10.07 -5.14 16.36
C ALA A 81 9.35 -4.83 17.67
N GLY A 82 8.19 -5.42 17.93
CA GLY A 82 7.49 -5.27 19.20
C GLY A 82 6.07 -4.75 19.12
N GLU A 83 5.60 -4.35 17.95
CA GLU A 83 4.20 -3.95 17.79
C GLU A 83 3.30 -5.18 17.88
N GLU A 84 2.13 -5.03 18.49
CA GLU A 84 1.22 -6.16 18.70
C GLU A 84 -0.04 -6.06 17.86
N LYS A 85 -0.61 -4.87 17.75
CA LYS A 85 -1.87 -4.64 17.03
C LYS A 85 -1.69 -3.45 16.11
N ILE A 86 -1.58 -3.72 14.82
CA ILE A 86 -1.36 -2.67 13.82
C ILE A 86 -2.32 -2.83 12.65
N PHE A 87 -2.63 -1.72 12.01
CA PHE A 87 -3.41 -1.71 10.78
C PHE A 87 -2.88 -0.61 9.86
N ALA A 88 -3.20 -0.72 8.58
CA ALA A 88 -2.75 0.26 7.61
C ALA A 88 -3.76 0.42 6.48
N PHE A 89 -3.81 1.62 5.94
CA PHE A 89 -4.40 1.89 4.64
C PHE A 89 -3.23 2.24 3.73
N THR A 90 -2.99 1.44 2.71
CA THR A 90 -1.83 1.64 1.87
C THR A 90 -2.14 1.23 0.44
N PRO A 91 -1.61 1.95 -0.54
CA PRO A 91 -1.70 1.48 -1.91
C PRO A 91 -0.86 0.23 -2.11
N CYS A 92 -1.30 -0.61 -3.02
CA CYS A 92 -0.58 -1.81 -3.43
C CYS A 92 -0.42 -1.79 -4.95
N PHE A 93 0.57 -2.51 -5.46
CA PHE A 93 0.95 -2.42 -6.86
C PHE A 93 1.15 -3.81 -7.44
N ARG A 94 0.57 -4.05 -8.63
CA ARG A 94 0.78 -5.30 -9.36
C ARG A 94 0.90 -5.03 -10.84
N ASN A 95 1.92 -5.62 -11.44
CA ASN A 95 2.27 -5.37 -12.82
C ASN A 95 1.42 -6.15 -13.83
N ARG A 96 0.83 -7.27 -13.41
CA ARG A 96 0.16 -8.19 -14.32
C ARG A 96 -1.35 -8.22 -14.20
N GLU A 97 -1.91 -7.35 -13.37
CA GLU A 97 -3.35 -7.28 -13.16
C GLU A 97 -3.96 -6.30 -14.16
N HIS A 98 -4.43 -6.83 -15.29
CA HIS A 98 -5.05 -6.04 -16.34
C HIS A 98 -6.48 -6.48 -16.54
N GLY A 99 -7.40 -5.56 -16.60
CA GLY A 99 -8.80 -5.85 -16.81
C GLY A 99 -9.68 -4.75 -16.25
N PRO A 100 -10.99 -4.77 -16.53
CA PRO A 100 -11.88 -3.69 -16.13
C PRO A 100 -12.03 -3.55 -14.60
N LEU A 101 -11.76 -4.61 -13.85
CA LEU A 101 -11.85 -4.61 -12.39
C LEU A 101 -10.50 -4.57 -11.70
N HIS A 102 -9.41 -4.46 -12.47
CA HIS A 102 -8.05 -4.45 -11.93
C HIS A 102 -7.35 -3.17 -12.28
N ALA A 103 -6.52 -2.71 -11.38
CA ALA A 103 -5.65 -1.57 -11.59
C ALA A 103 -4.23 -1.92 -11.13
N THR A 104 -3.23 -1.29 -11.74
CA THR A 104 -1.83 -1.48 -11.35
C THR A 104 -1.59 -1.01 -9.92
N GLU A 105 -2.23 0.08 -9.55
CA GLU A 105 -2.22 0.60 -8.18
C GLU A 105 -3.62 0.49 -7.59
N PHE A 106 -3.75 -0.06 -6.42
CA PHE A 106 -5.04 -0.23 -5.77
C PHE A 106 -4.92 -0.12 -4.25
#